data_21750c7e366f1ddd0dd107ad2c785e70
#
_entry.id   21750c7e366f1ddd0dd107ad2c785e70
#
_cell.length_a   1.000
_cell.length_b   1.000
_cell.length_c   1.000
_cell.angle_alpha   90.00
_cell.angle_beta   90.00
_cell.angle_gamma   90.00
#
_symmetry.space_group_name_H-M   'P 1'
#
loop_
_entity.id
_entity.type
_entity.pdbx_description
1 polymer ?
#
loop_
_entity_poly.entity_id
_entity_poly.type
_entity_poly.pdbx_seq_one_letter_code
_entity_poly.pdbx_strand_id
1 'polypeptide(L)'
;MKPMTTLLVLVFSSVIALSAQARDKRDYHEALYEEGCKSCHDQGLKNYPSDESCLQCHDMGDLAEQTKREGHEAKQNPHDSMHYGQEAPCMECHGEHTEKQAICMDCHNFEYPKFK
;
A
#
# COMPACT_ATOMS: atom_id res chain seq x y z
N MET A 1 -45.20 29.00 20.92
CA MET A 1 -44.91 27.57 20.99
C MET A 1 -44.39 27.18 19.61
N LYS A 2 -43.22 26.71 19.30
CA LYS A 2 -41.97 26.35 19.96
C LYS A 2 -40.86 26.30 18.91
N PRO A 3 -39.75 27.00 19.01
CA PRO A 3 -38.63 26.86 18.09
C PRO A 3 -37.54 25.91 18.64
N MET A 4 -37.91 24.84 19.36
CA MET A 4 -36.93 23.96 20.00
C MET A 4 -36.60 22.70 19.20
N THR A 5 -37.39 22.38 18.19
CA THR A 5 -37.20 21.15 17.39
C THR A 5 -36.25 21.34 16.23
N THR A 6 -36.04 22.57 15.76
CA THR A 6 -35.19 22.87 14.60
C THR A 6 -33.71 22.91 14.96
N LEU A 7 -33.34 23.13 16.22
CA LEU A 7 -31.95 23.19 16.65
C LEU A 7 -31.29 21.80 16.76
N LEU A 8 -32.09 20.76 17.01
CA LEU A 8 -31.57 19.40 17.20
C LEU A 8 -31.17 18.72 15.88
N VAL A 9 -31.80 19.11 14.77
CA VAL A 9 -31.54 18.54 13.46
C VAL A 9 -30.22 19.08 12.85
N LEU A 10 -29.87 20.31 13.15
CA LEU A 10 -28.62 20.93 12.62
C LEU A 10 -27.35 20.41 13.30
N VAL A 11 -27.44 19.94 14.55
CA VAL A 11 -26.28 19.40 15.27
C VAL A 11 -25.95 17.98 14.80
N PHE A 12 -26.92 17.21 14.32
CA PHE A 12 -26.73 15.85 13.86
C PHE A 12 -26.10 15.79 12.43
N SER A 13 -26.29 16.84 11.63
CA SER A 13 -25.75 16.91 10.26
C SER A 13 -24.26 17.25 10.22
N SER A 14 -23.69 17.80 11.27
CA SER A 14 -22.27 18.21 11.32
C SER A 14 -21.31 17.09 11.74
N VAL A 15 -21.80 15.95 12.22
CA VAL A 15 -20.97 14.85 12.70
C VAL A 15 -20.59 13.84 11.58
N ILE A 16 -21.30 13.86 10.45
CA ILE A 16 -21.08 12.89 9.37
C ILE A 16 -19.95 13.33 8.39
N ALA A 17 -19.46 14.55 8.49
CA ALA A 17 -18.49 15.10 7.56
C ALA A 17 -17.01 14.86 7.95
N LEU A 18 -16.70 14.17 9.06
CA LEU A 18 -15.35 14.05 9.58
C LEU A 18 -14.64 12.71 9.29
N SER A 19 -15.18 11.87 8.45
CA SER A 19 -14.53 10.58 8.16
C SER A 19 -14.01 10.43 6.72
N ALA A 20 -13.66 11.55 6.07
CA ALA A 20 -12.69 11.47 4.98
C ALA A 20 -11.29 11.44 5.61
N GLN A 21 -10.94 10.33 6.22
CA GLN A 21 -9.56 10.10 6.62
C GLN A 21 -8.71 10.18 5.35
N ALA A 22 -7.76 11.11 5.34
CA ALA A 22 -6.74 11.14 4.32
C ALA A 22 -6.11 9.74 4.33
N ARG A 23 -6.25 9.04 3.22
CA ARG A 23 -5.57 7.75 3.04
C ARG A 23 -4.08 8.01 3.16
N ASP A 24 -3.39 7.18 3.89
CA ASP A 24 -1.96 7.29 4.04
C ASP A 24 -1.32 7.36 2.65
N LYS A 25 -0.51 8.39 2.46
CA LYS A 25 0.30 8.57 1.25
C LYS A 25 1.73 8.24 1.60
N ARG A 26 2.44 7.64 0.68
CA ARG A 26 3.86 7.35 0.86
C ARG A 26 4.69 8.51 0.31
N ASP A 27 5.57 9.05 1.11
CA ASP A 27 6.41 10.21 0.77
C ASP A 27 7.25 9.97 -0.51
N TYR A 28 7.69 8.73 -0.71
CA TYR A 28 8.48 8.35 -1.88
C TYR A 28 7.68 8.29 -3.19
N HIS A 29 6.35 8.35 -3.12
CA HIS A 29 5.44 8.44 -4.28
C HIS A 29 4.73 9.79 -4.36
N GLU A 30 5.16 10.81 -3.61
CA GLU A 30 4.46 12.09 -3.51
C GLU A 30 4.19 12.72 -4.88
N ALA A 31 5.16 12.70 -5.79
CA ALA A 31 5.01 13.24 -7.14
C ALA A 31 3.90 12.56 -7.95
N LEU A 32 3.68 11.26 -7.77
CA LEU A 32 2.65 10.50 -8.49
C LEU A 32 1.24 10.87 -8.05
N TYR A 33 1.07 11.37 -6.82
CA TYR A 33 -0.24 11.85 -6.36
C TYR A 33 -0.67 13.14 -7.05
N GLU A 34 0.27 13.95 -7.53
CA GLU A 34 -0.01 15.15 -8.31
C GLU A 34 -0.53 14.78 -9.71
N GLU A 35 -0.08 13.67 -10.27
CA GLU A 35 -0.57 13.12 -11.55
C GLU A 35 -1.96 12.48 -11.41
N GLY A 36 -2.37 12.16 -10.19
CA GLY A 36 -3.68 11.64 -9.84
C GLY A 36 -3.74 10.12 -9.73
N CYS A 37 -4.84 9.63 -9.21
CA CYS A 37 -5.01 8.21 -8.85
C CYS A 37 -4.79 7.21 -10.01
N LYS A 38 -4.99 7.66 -11.25
CA LYS A 38 -4.85 6.81 -12.45
C LYS A 38 -3.41 6.53 -12.84
N SER A 39 -2.43 7.23 -12.24
CA SER A 39 -1.02 6.93 -12.44
C SER A 39 -0.64 5.53 -11.93
N CYS A 40 -1.42 5.01 -10.96
CA CYS A 40 -1.25 3.66 -10.41
C CYS A 40 -2.45 2.77 -10.73
N HIS A 41 -3.70 3.29 -10.64
CA HIS A 41 -4.92 2.51 -10.81
C HIS A 41 -5.29 2.30 -12.28
N ASP A 42 -4.57 1.44 -12.97
CA ASP A 42 -4.72 1.07 -14.37
C ASP A 42 -6.02 0.30 -14.67
N GLN A 43 -6.54 -0.43 -13.68
CA GLN A 43 -7.77 -1.21 -13.78
C GLN A 43 -9.01 -0.50 -13.17
N GLY A 44 -8.89 0.81 -12.91
CA GLY A 44 -9.94 1.64 -12.32
C GLY A 44 -9.88 1.73 -10.81
N LEU A 45 -10.39 2.84 -10.27
CA LEU A 45 -10.21 3.27 -8.87
C LEU A 45 -10.84 2.35 -7.80
N LYS A 46 -11.62 1.37 -8.21
CA LYS A 46 -12.23 0.39 -7.30
C LYS A 46 -11.44 -0.91 -7.20
N ASN A 47 -10.47 -1.08 -8.07
CA ASN A 47 -9.61 -2.26 -8.12
C ASN A 47 -8.21 -1.90 -7.59
N TYR A 48 -7.49 -2.90 -7.14
CA TYR A 48 -6.06 -2.74 -6.89
C TYR A 48 -5.32 -2.46 -8.20
N PRO A 49 -4.21 -1.69 -8.16
CA PRO A 49 -3.30 -1.60 -9.30
C PRO A 49 -2.80 -2.98 -9.72
N SER A 50 -2.55 -3.17 -11.01
CA SER A 50 -1.83 -4.36 -11.46
C SER A 50 -0.33 -4.24 -11.13
N ASP A 51 0.39 -5.36 -11.14
CA ASP A 51 1.84 -5.36 -11.00
C ASP A 51 2.52 -4.58 -12.14
N GLU A 52 1.95 -4.65 -13.35
CA GLU A 52 2.42 -3.89 -14.50
C GLU A 52 2.43 -2.39 -14.25
N SER A 53 1.48 -1.88 -13.46
CA SER A 53 1.45 -0.47 -13.06
C SER A 53 2.67 -0.09 -12.22
N CYS A 54 3.10 -0.95 -11.32
CA CYS A 54 4.31 -0.77 -10.51
C CYS A 54 5.59 -0.91 -11.36
N LEU A 55 5.60 -1.89 -12.26
CA LEU A 55 6.75 -2.23 -13.10
C LEU A 55 7.04 -1.22 -14.22
N GLN A 56 6.21 -0.20 -14.40
CA GLN A 56 6.55 0.93 -15.27
C GLN A 56 7.75 1.72 -14.74
N CYS A 57 8.00 1.70 -13.44
CA CYS A 57 9.08 2.43 -12.79
C CYS A 57 10.02 1.53 -11.97
N HIS A 58 9.55 0.37 -11.54
CA HIS A 58 10.32 -0.59 -10.77
C HIS A 58 10.78 -1.76 -11.64
N ASP A 59 12.03 -2.17 -11.50
CA ASP A 59 12.56 -3.38 -12.12
C ASP A 59 12.74 -4.48 -11.07
N MET A 60 12.22 -5.68 -11.34
CA MET A 60 12.27 -6.79 -10.38
C MET A 60 13.67 -7.31 -10.14
N GLY A 61 14.52 -7.32 -11.15
CA GLY A 61 15.93 -7.71 -11.00
C GLY A 61 16.70 -6.75 -10.11
N ASP A 62 16.48 -5.45 -10.31
CA ASP A 62 17.06 -4.40 -9.46
C ASP A 62 16.56 -4.49 -8.02
N LEU A 63 15.27 -4.74 -7.82
CA LEU A 63 14.70 -4.92 -6.49
C LEU A 63 15.25 -6.17 -5.80
N ALA A 64 15.39 -7.28 -6.54
CA ALA A 64 15.98 -8.51 -6.04
C ALA A 64 17.42 -8.29 -5.59
N GLU A 65 18.23 -7.56 -6.35
CA GLU A 65 19.61 -7.26 -5.99
C GLU A 65 19.70 -6.29 -4.79
N GLN A 66 18.86 -5.24 -4.74
CA GLN A 66 18.82 -4.29 -3.64
C GLN A 66 18.37 -4.91 -2.30
N THR A 67 17.55 -5.94 -2.37
CA THR A 67 17.03 -6.64 -1.18
C THR A 67 17.73 -7.94 -0.88
N LYS A 68 18.75 -8.26 -1.65
CA LYS A 68 19.60 -9.43 -1.44
C LYS A 68 20.14 -9.48 -0.02
N ARG A 69 20.12 -10.65 0.55
CA ARG A 69 20.62 -10.93 1.89
C ARG A 69 21.76 -11.93 1.83
N GLU A 70 22.56 -11.96 2.87
CA GLU A 70 23.77 -12.81 2.90
C GLU A 70 23.73 -13.83 4.04
N GLY A 71 24.64 -14.79 3.99
CA GLY A 71 24.81 -15.79 5.04
C GLY A 71 23.57 -16.66 5.23
N HIS A 72 23.14 -16.83 6.47
CA HIS A 72 21.97 -17.64 6.80
C HIS A 72 20.63 -17.02 6.33
N GLU A 73 20.62 -15.74 6.03
CA GLU A 73 19.46 -15.02 5.52
C GLU A 73 19.37 -14.97 3.98
N ALA A 74 20.33 -15.52 3.26
CA ALA A 74 20.40 -15.44 1.81
C ALA A 74 19.12 -15.93 1.08
N LYS A 75 18.37 -16.83 1.71
CA LYS A 75 17.10 -17.36 1.18
C LYS A 75 15.86 -16.53 1.57
N GLN A 76 16.05 -15.41 2.25
CA GLN A 76 14.98 -14.54 2.74
C GLN A 76 14.79 -13.30 1.85
N ASN A 77 15.27 -13.33 0.60
CA ASN A 77 15.06 -12.23 -0.33
C ASN A 77 13.57 -12.17 -0.72
N PRO A 78 12.84 -11.08 -0.42
CA PRO A 78 11.41 -11.00 -0.73
C PRO A 78 11.14 -10.87 -2.24
N HIS A 79 12.09 -10.32 -3.02
CA HIS A 79 11.96 -10.11 -4.46
C HIS A 79 12.66 -11.19 -5.30
N ASP A 80 13.22 -12.21 -4.65
CA ASP A 80 13.74 -13.42 -5.31
C ASP A 80 13.57 -14.59 -4.33
N SER A 81 12.33 -14.90 -4.00
CA SER A 81 11.99 -15.86 -2.97
C SER A 81 11.99 -17.29 -3.50
N MET A 82 12.20 -18.26 -2.62
CA MET A 82 12.15 -19.68 -2.99
C MET A 82 10.76 -20.16 -3.43
N HIS A 83 9.71 -19.43 -3.10
CA HIS A 83 8.33 -19.80 -3.42
C HIS A 83 7.83 -19.15 -4.71
N TYR A 84 8.24 -17.90 -4.96
CA TYR A 84 7.72 -17.07 -6.03
C TYR A 84 8.79 -16.66 -7.04
N GLY A 85 10.08 -16.86 -6.74
CA GLY A 85 11.13 -16.23 -7.51
C GLY A 85 10.95 -14.71 -7.52
N GLN A 86 10.94 -14.11 -8.70
CA GLN A 86 10.69 -12.68 -8.94
C GLN A 86 9.23 -12.39 -9.34
N GLU A 87 8.32 -13.33 -9.14
CA GLU A 87 6.92 -13.22 -9.57
C GLU A 87 5.94 -13.04 -8.40
N ALA A 88 6.43 -12.65 -7.21
CA ALA A 88 5.55 -12.34 -6.09
C ALA A 88 4.71 -11.09 -6.42
N PRO A 89 3.37 -11.14 -6.28
CA PRO A 89 2.53 -9.98 -6.57
C PRO A 89 2.86 -8.80 -5.64
N CYS A 90 3.01 -7.61 -6.21
CA CYS A 90 3.45 -6.42 -5.47
C CYS A 90 2.49 -6.07 -4.32
N MET A 91 1.19 -6.14 -4.59
CA MET A 91 0.15 -5.74 -3.66
C MET A 91 -0.07 -6.70 -2.48
N GLU A 92 0.47 -7.91 -2.54
CA GLU A 92 0.43 -8.85 -1.42
C GLU A 92 1.29 -8.37 -0.22
N CYS A 93 2.24 -7.48 -0.50
CA CYS A 93 3.13 -6.92 0.52
C CYS A 93 3.08 -5.39 0.57
N HIS A 94 2.99 -4.72 -0.58
CA HIS A 94 3.12 -3.27 -0.71
C HIS A 94 1.76 -2.56 -0.84
N GLY A 95 1.11 -2.30 0.29
CA GLY A 95 -0.08 -1.44 0.31
C GLY A 95 0.30 0.04 0.30
N GLU A 96 -0.13 0.80 -0.71
CA GLU A 96 0.13 2.23 -0.79
C GLU A 96 -0.73 3.03 0.20
N HIS A 97 -1.97 2.62 0.40
CA HIS A 97 -2.94 3.27 1.28
C HIS A 97 -3.28 2.45 2.52
N THR A 98 -2.55 1.38 2.76
CA THR A 98 -2.76 0.45 3.85
C THR A 98 -1.44 0.14 4.53
N GLU A 99 -1.51 -0.47 5.69
CA GLU A 99 -0.32 -0.99 6.36
C GLU A 99 0.33 -2.09 5.50
N LYS A 100 1.66 -2.07 5.46
CA LYS A 100 2.44 -3.08 4.75
C LYS A 100 2.61 -4.32 5.62
N GLN A 101 2.41 -5.47 5.03
CA GLN A 101 2.61 -6.75 5.68
C GLN A 101 3.25 -7.75 4.72
N ALA A 102 4.42 -8.24 5.06
CA ALA A 102 5.07 -9.27 4.26
C ALA A 102 4.38 -10.63 4.49
N ILE A 103 3.78 -11.19 3.44
CA ILE A 103 3.09 -12.51 3.49
C ILE A 103 3.98 -13.65 3.99
N CYS A 104 5.29 -13.52 3.83
CA CYS A 104 6.26 -14.50 4.34
C CYS A 104 6.14 -14.71 5.86
N MET A 105 5.75 -13.67 6.59
CA MET A 105 5.66 -13.69 8.06
C MET A 105 4.47 -14.48 8.58
N ASP A 106 3.56 -14.92 7.74
CA ASP A 106 2.46 -15.81 8.12
C ASP A 106 2.98 -17.22 8.48
N CYS A 107 4.15 -17.58 7.93
CA CYS A 107 4.77 -18.90 8.16
C CYS A 107 6.21 -18.82 8.69
N HIS A 108 6.89 -17.69 8.50
CA HIS A 108 8.30 -17.51 8.83
C HIS A 108 8.52 -16.38 9.83
N ASN A 109 9.52 -16.49 10.66
CA ASN A 109 9.98 -15.43 11.57
C ASN A 109 11.09 -14.60 10.88
N PHE A 110 10.83 -14.10 9.67
CA PHE A 110 11.77 -13.24 8.98
C PHE A 110 11.68 -11.80 9.50
N GLU A 111 12.78 -11.09 9.47
CA GLU A 111 12.83 -9.69 9.81
C GLU A 111 13.22 -8.85 8.59
N TYR A 112 12.38 -7.87 8.26
CA TYR A 112 12.60 -6.95 7.16
C TYR A 112 12.70 -5.51 7.68
N PRO A 113 13.87 -5.10 8.26
CA PRO A 113 14.00 -3.81 8.95
C PRO A 113 13.83 -2.59 8.03
N LYS A 114 13.99 -2.78 6.71
CA LYS A 114 13.76 -1.73 5.70
C LYS A 114 12.34 -1.69 5.15
N PHE A 115 11.52 -2.66 5.52
CA PHE A 115 10.12 -2.74 5.11
C PHE A 115 9.26 -1.82 5.99
N LYS A 116 9.16 -0.56 5.60
CA LYS A 116 8.45 0.50 6.34
C LYS A 116 7.38 1.14 5.49
#